data_94a0e9054beda6712c360059f51115d9
#
_entry.id   94a0e9054beda6712c360059f51115d9
#
_cell.length_a   1.000
_cell.length_b   1.000
_cell.length_c   1.000
_cell.angle_alpha   90.00
_cell.angle_beta   90.00
_cell.angle_gamma   90.00
#
_symmetry.space_group_name_H-M   'P 1'
#
loop_
_entity.id
_entity.type
_entity.pdbx_description
1 polymer ?
#
loop_
_entity_poly.entity_id
_entity_poly.type
_entity_poly.pdbx_seq_one_letter_code
_entity_poly.pdbx_strand_id
1 'polypeptide(L)'
;MKFIKYRNMIVKYIGLEELIKRVEGKAVLGKGYLEIIDNWCGICDYEISFIETDNCRILYQEKRVVLEGDLDAILSSTVVQCIIFLLYQKRNLYENIVGLHASALLKGKELIIFSGGKGSGKTSMAYLLSMKYDDVKLVANDYLEMRINDDETVTIVNSDYNSEITFRSHVLYDLDRKLYKKLTGNEENVFNQDIKTNVDFVDLKEETIKCEKVSWYYVGLGKTSKFEATKKDGIQLQIELYKELVQYLRGKVVVAIKSDRKTLADYYIDSNGFFGEAEGKRIFRIIDKIIKDDSFRIEWVRGQGTEIERYVMGASCIIQI
;
A
#
# COMPACT_ATOMS: atom_id res chain seq x y z
N MET A 1 23.16 21.72 -9.03
CA MET A 1 21.71 21.49 -8.87
C MET A 1 21.55 19.98 -8.76
N LYS A 2 20.78 19.50 -7.80
CA LYS A 2 20.60 18.07 -7.52
C LYS A 2 19.17 17.67 -7.85
N PHE A 3 18.97 16.39 -8.18
CA PHE A 3 17.65 15.82 -8.45
C PHE A 3 17.49 14.53 -7.66
N ILE A 4 16.28 14.29 -7.21
CA ILE A 4 15.89 13.06 -6.53
C ILE A 4 15.05 12.25 -7.52
N LYS A 5 15.48 11.03 -7.80
CA LYS A 5 14.70 10.07 -8.55
C LYS A 5 14.06 9.09 -7.58
N TYR A 6 12.78 8.91 -7.73
CA TYR A 6 12.02 7.87 -7.06
C TYR A 6 11.14 7.16 -8.09
N ARG A 7 11.50 5.92 -8.40
CA ARG A 7 10.86 5.17 -9.49
C ARG A 7 10.94 5.94 -10.82
N ASN A 8 9.79 6.25 -11.44
CA ASN A 8 9.69 7.03 -12.67
C ASN A 8 9.46 8.54 -12.45
N MET A 9 9.52 9.02 -11.21
CA MET A 9 9.35 10.43 -10.85
C MET A 9 10.70 11.11 -10.63
N ILE A 10 10.84 12.31 -11.17
CA ILE A 10 12.03 13.15 -10.97
C ILE A 10 11.63 14.42 -10.24
N VAL A 11 12.30 14.69 -9.14
CA VAL A 11 12.09 15.87 -8.30
C VAL A 11 13.36 16.71 -8.28
N LYS A 12 13.24 17.99 -8.65
CA LYS A 12 14.32 18.95 -8.53
C LYS A 12 14.49 19.31 -7.06
N TYR A 13 15.72 19.30 -6.57
CA TYR A 13 16.05 19.66 -5.21
C TYR A 13 16.83 20.98 -5.15
N ILE A 14 16.42 21.88 -4.24
CA ILE A 14 17.06 23.17 -3.94
C ILE A 14 17.24 23.25 -2.43
N GLY A 15 18.48 23.33 -1.96
CA GLY A 15 18.76 23.42 -0.52
C GLY A 15 20.15 22.91 -0.16
N LEU A 16 20.34 22.56 1.10
CA LEU A 16 21.62 22.10 1.63
C LEU A 16 22.01 20.76 1.04
N GLU A 17 23.24 20.66 0.56
CA GLU A 17 23.79 19.43 -0.04
C GLU A 17 23.86 18.28 0.98
N GLU A 18 24.04 18.60 2.25
CA GLU A 18 24.07 17.62 3.33
C GLU A 18 22.74 16.86 3.45
N LEU A 19 21.61 17.56 3.35
CA LEU A 19 20.30 16.91 3.45
C LEU A 19 20.11 15.89 2.32
N ILE A 20 20.42 16.27 1.08
CA ILE A 20 20.22 15.37 -0.05
C ILE A 20 21.16 14.16 0.00
N LYS A 21 22.41 14.31 0.40
CA LYS A 21 23.35 13.20 0.60
C LYS A 21 22.87 12.21 1.67
N ARG A 22 22.25 12.71 2.73
CA ARG A 22 21.73 11.87 3.82
C ARG A 22 20.46 11.10 3.47
N VAL A 23 19.70 11.54 2.47
CA VAL A 23 18.50 10.83 2.02
C VAL A 23 18.78 9.86 0.87
N GLU A 24 19.95 9.93 0.24
CA GLU A 24 20.38 8.99 -0.79
C GLU A 24 20.36 7.54 -0.28
N GLY A 25 19.82 6.63 -1.08
CA GLY A 25 19.69 5.22 -0.72
C GLY A 25 18.70 4.93 0.40
N LYS A 26 18.01 5.94 0.96
CA LYS A 26 16.99 5.73 1.98
C LYS A 26 15.73 5.10 1.36
N ALA A 27 15.20 4.13 2.07
CA ALA A 27 13.93 3.52 1.71
C ALA A 27 12.77 4.50 1.88
N VAL A 28 11.92 4.58 0.88
CA VAL A 28 10.68 5.34 0.92
C VAL A 28 9.57 4.45 1.45
N LEU A 29 9.39 4.43 2.77
CA LEU A 29 8.36 3.65 3.45
C LEU A 29 8.38 2.14 3.10
N GLY A 30 9.56 1.58 2.85
CA GLY A 30 9.72 0.20 2.38
C GLY A 30 9.29 -0.06 0.93
N LYS A 31 9.02 0.99 0.16
CA LYS A 31 8.40 0.89 -1.18
C LYS A 31 9.32 1.31 -2.33
N GLY A 32 10.60 1.26 -2.11
CA GLY A 32 11.67 1.67 -3.03
C GLY A 32 12.65 2.62 -2.38
N TYR A 33 13.68 2.99 -3.10
CA TYR A 33 14.79 3.79 -2.60
C TYR A 33 14.90 5.11 -3.37
N LEU A 34 15.48 6.13 -2.73
CA LEU A 34 15.82 7.39 -3.36
C LEU A 34 17.17 7.29 -4.04
N GLU A 35 17.24 7.71 -5.30
CA GLU A 35 18.46 7.88 -6.07
C GLU A 35 18.75 9.38 -6.25
N ILE A 36 20.01 9.78 -6.15
CA ILE A 36 20.42 11.16 -6.39
C ILE A 36 21.07 11.27 -7.76
N ILE A 37 20.61 12.23 -8.54
CA ILE A 37 21.10 12.52 -9.88
C ILE A 37 21.73 13.92 -9.89
N ASP A 38 22.99 14.03 -10.31
CA ASP A 38 23.71 15.30 -10.34
C ASP A 38 23.33 16.19 -11.51
N ASN A 39 23.07 15.58 -12.67
CA ASN A 39 22.76 16.28 -13.90
C ASN A 39 21.53 15.66 -14.56
N TRP A 40 20.46 16.44 -14.64
CA TRP A 40 19.22 16.06 -15.33
C TRP A 40 18.85 17.16 -16.32
N CYS A 41 18.63 16.79 -17.57
CA CYS A 41 18.25 17.73 -18.64
C CYS A 41 16.79 17.63 -19.08
N GLY A 42 16.02 16.73 -18.46
CA GLY A 42 14.61 16.54 -18.77
C GLY A 42 13.67 17.41 -17.91
N ILE A 43 12.39 17.22 -18.09
CA ILE A 43 11.36 17.86 -17.28
C ILE A 43 11.31 17.19 -15.90
N CYS A 44 11.18 18.00 -14.85
CA CYS A 44 10.96 17.53 -13.49
C CYS A 44 9.46 17.53 -13.18
N ASP A 45 9.01 16.52 -12.48
CA ASP A 45 7.62 16.42 -12.04
C ASP A 45 7.30 17.45 -10.96
N TYR A 46 8.23 17.61 -10.00
CA TYR A 46 8.09 18.51 -8.84
C TYR A 46 9.42 19.17 -8.50
N GLU A 47 9.33 20.21 -7.63
CA GLU A 47 10.45 20.86 -6.98
C GLU A 47 10.30 20.79 -5.45
N ILE A 48 11.37 20.43 -4.74
CA ILE A 48 11.45 20.52 -3.27
C ILE A 48 12.54 21.51 -2.92
N SER A 49 12.19 22.51 -2.12
CA SER A 49 13.14 23.48 -1.55
C SER A 49 13.25 23.25 -0.06
N PHE A 50 14.48 23.25 0.47
CA PHE A 50 14.73 23.25 1.89
C PHE A 50 15.24 24.61 2.34
N ILE A 51 14.67 25.14 3.43
CA ILE A 51 15.07 26.39 4.09
C ILE A 51 15.31 26.06 5.55
N GLU A 52 16.54 26.31 6.01
CA GLU A 52 16.89 26.12 7.41
C GLU A 52 16.32 27.26 8.26
N THR A 53 15.56 26.90 9.29
CA THR A 53 14.89 27.83 10.20
C THR A 53 14.45 27.11 11.48
N ASP A 54 14.23 27.86 12.54
CA ASP A 54 13.72 27.30 13.81
C ASP A 54 12.25 26.86 13.73
N ASN A 55 11.52 27.32 12.71
CA ASN A 55 10.11 26.97 12.52
C ASN A 55 9.97 25.81 11.54
N CYS A 56 9.31 24.74 12.00
CA CYS A 56 9.08 23.57 11.18
C CYS A 56 7.72 23.65 10.48
N ARG A 57 7.73 23.70 9.15
CA ARG A 57 6.51 23.66 8.35
C ARG A 57 6.76 23.15 6.94
N ILE A 58 5.71 22.65 6.33
CA ILE A 58 5.70 22.22 4.94
C ILE A 58 4.68 23.07 4.19
N LEU A 59 5.13 23.78 3.18
CA LEU A 59 4.29 24.57 2.30
C LEU A 59 4.22 23.90 0.94
N TYR A 60 3.00 23.66 0.46
CA TYR A 60 2.76 23.05 -0.83
C TYR A 60 2.14 24.07 -1.80
N GLN A 61 2.75 24.21 -2.97
CA GLN A 61 2.31 25.12 -4.04
C GLN A 61 2.35 24.36 -5.37
N GLU A 62 1.22 23.82 -5.81
CA GLU A 62 1.09 23.02 -7.04
C GLU A 62 2.18 21.96 -7.24
N LYS A 63 3.30 22.37 -7.91
CA LYS A 63 4.44 21.50 -8.21
C LYS A 63 5.65 21.76 -7.33
N ARG A 64 5.54 22.67 -6.37
CA ARG A 64 6.63 23.04 -5.47
C ARG A 64 6.27 22.74 -4.03
N VAL A 65 7.19 22.14 -3.31
CA VAL A 65 7.12 21.95 -1.86
C VAL A 65 8.26 22.71 -1.22
N VAL A 66 7.96 23.53 -0.22
CA VAL A 66 8.97 24.17 0.61
C VAL A 66 8.95 23.49 1.97
N LEU A 67 10.06 22.89 2.35
CA LEU A 67 10.31 22.30 3.65
C LEU A 67 11.14 23.29 4.45
N GLU A 68 10.57 23.84 5.50
CA GLU A 68 11.25 24.71 6.45
C GLU A 68 11.48 23.96 7.75
N GLY A 69 12.63 24.15 8.40
CA GLY A 69 12.89 23.52 9.68
C GLY A 69 14.36 23.45 10.06
N ASP A 70 14.60 22.95 11.27
CA ASP A 70 15.92 22.62 11.77
C ASP A 70 16.50 21.42 11.00
N LEU A 71 17.74 21.56 10.52
CA LEU A 71 18.38 20.55 9.70
C LEU A 71 18.51 19.21 10.43
N ASP A 72 18.94 19.19 11.68
CA ASP A 72 19.16 17.96 12.44
C ASP A 72 17.84 17.23 12.72
N ALA A 73 16.77 17.97 13.00
CA ALA A 73 15.45 17.41 13.18
C ALA A 73 14.93 16.77 11.88
N ILE A 74 15.13 17.41 10.73
CA ILE A 74 14.74 16.88 9.42
C ILE A 74 15.59 15.64 9.06
N LEU A 75 16.90 15.69 9.28
CA LEU A 75 17.81 14.57 9.02
C LEU A 75 17.52 13.33 9.88
N SER A 76 17.07 13.53 11.12
CA SER A 76 16.68 12.45 12.03
C SER A 76 15.29 11.86 11.72
N SER A 77 14.55 12.48 10.80
CA SER A 77 13.17 12.13 10.46
C SER A 77 13.05 11.40 9.11
N THR A 78 11.85 10.98 8.76
CA THR A 78 11.49 10.45 7.44
C THR A 78 10.66 11.43 6.61
N VAL A 79 10.66 12.71 6.97
CA VAL A 79 9.78 13.70 6.34
C VAL A 79 10.02 13.85 4.84
N VAL A 80 11.27 13.88 4.40
CA VAL A 80 11.61 13.97 2.97
C VAL A 80 11.08 12.76 2.19
N GLN A 81 11.30 11.56 2.72
CA GLN A 81 10.80 10.32 2.12
C GLN A 81 9.27 10.32 2.03
N CYS A 82 8.58 10.81 3.06
CA CYS A 82 7.13 10.92 3.07
C CYS A 82 6.63 11.93 2.05
N ILE A 83 7.27 13.10 1.94
CA ILE A 83 6.94 14.10 0.92
C ILE A 83 7.10 13.50 -0.49
N ILE A 84 8.22 12.87 -0.77
CA ILE A 84 8.48 12.21 -2.07
C ILE A 84 7.39 11.17 -2.36
N PHE A 85 7.02 10.35 -1.38
CA PHE A 85 5.98 9.35 -1.55
C PHE A 85 4.60 9.97 -1.84
N LEU A 86 4.22 11.03 -1.11
CA LEU A 86 2.96 11.74 -1.35
C LEU A 86 2.90 12.37 -2.75
N LEU A 87 3.99 13.00 -3.19
CA LEU A 87 4.10 13.56 -4.53
C LEU A 87 3.98 12.47 -5.60
N TYR A 88 4.61 11.34 -5.38
CA TYR A 88 4.51 10.17 -6.26
C TYR A 88 3.07 9.64 -6.33
N GLN A 89 2.40 9.47 -5.19
CA GLN A 89 1.00 9.04 -5.16
C GLN A 89 0.07 10.05 -5.85
N LYS A 90 0.32 11.34 -5.64
CA LYS A 90 -0.43 12.41 -6.33
C LYS A 90 -0.24 12.33 -7.85
N ARG A 91 0.99 12.19 -8.33
CA ARG A 91 1.30 12.03 -9.76
C ARG A 91 0.58 10.82 -10.35
N ASN A 92 0.70 9.66 -9.69
CA ASN A 92 0.09 8.41 -10.11
C ASN A 92 -1.43 8.53 -10.26
N LEU A 93 -2.08 9.28 -9.37
CA LEU A 93 -3.53 9.49 -9.44
C LEU A 93 -3.96 10.12 -10.78
N TYR A 94 -3.14 11.01 -11.36
CA TYR A 94 -3.43 11.60 -12.67
C TYR A 94 -3.27 10.63 -13.84
N GLU A 95 -2.61 9.50 -13.62
CA GLU A 95 -2.49 8.37 -14.54
C GLU A 95 -3.51 7.24 -14.26
N ASN A 96 -4.54 7.48 -13.42
CA ASN A 96 -5.49 6.48 -12.91
C ASN A 96 -4.82 5.33 -12.15
N ILE A 97 -3.64 5.57 -11.58
CA ILE A 97 -2.93 4.60 -10.74
C ILE A 97 -3.26 4.90 -9.27
N VAL A 98 -3.65 3.89 -8.54
CA VAL A 98 -3.97 3.96 -7.12
C VAL A 98 -3.09 3.00 -6.33
N GLY A 99 -2.61 3.48 -5.18
CA GLY A 99 -1.88 2.67 -4.20
C GLY A 99 -2.82 2.14 -3.12
N LEU A 100 -2.74 0.85 -2.82
CA LEU A 100 -3.55 0.18 -1.82
C LEU A 100 -2.68 -0.43 -0.73
N HIS A 101 -3.15 -0.36 0.52
CA HIS A 101 -2.61 -1.16 1.62
C HIS A 101 -3.30 -2.53 1.64
N ALA A 102 -2.83 -3.43 0.81
CA ALA A 102 -3.46 -4.72 0.56
C ALA A 102 -2.43 -5.83 0.39
N SER A 103 -2.87 -7.06 0.63
CA SER A 103 -2.18 -8.25 0.12
C SER A 103 -2.90 -8.72 -1.14
N ALA A 104 -2.14 -9.16 -2.15
CA ALA A 104 -2.75 -9.52 -3.43
C ALA A 104 -2.14 -10.79 -4.04
N LEU A 105 -2.97 -11.50 -4.78
CA LEU A 105 -2.65 -12.72 -5.50
C LEU A 105 -3.03 -12.59 -6.97
N LEU A 106 -2.31 -13.29 -7.82
CA LEU A 106 -2.63 -13.47 -9.23
C LEU A 106 -3.03 -14.94 -9.46
N LYS A 107 -4.20 -15.16 -10.07
CA LYS A 107 -4.68 -16.45 -10.54
C LYS A 107 -5.03 -16.36 -12.02
N GLY A 108 -4.15 -16.83 -12.89
CA GLY A 108 -4.28 -16.57 -14.32
C GLY A 108 -4.32 -15.08 -14.63
N LYS A 109 -5.46 -14.57 -15.11
CA LYS A 109 -5.72 -13.13 -15.37
C LYS A 109 -6.62 -12.47 -14.31
N GLU A 110 -6.89 -13.15 -13.22
CA GLU A 110 -7.66 -12.61 -12.09
C GLU A 110 -6.72 -12.09 -11.00
N LEU A 111 -6.90 -10.82 -10.62
CA LEU A 111 -6.28 -10.20 -9.46
C LEU A 111 -7.17 -10.37 -8.24
N ILE A 112 -6.68 -11.06 -7.22
CA ILE A 112 -7.39 -11.27 -5.95
C ILE A 112 -6.77 -10.35 -4.90
N ILE A 113 -7.54 -9.39 -4.38
CA ILE A 113 -7.09 -8.38 -3.42
C ILE A 113 -7.71 -8.65 -2.06
N PHE A 114 -6.88 -8.63 -1.01
CA PHE A 114 -7.31 -8.67 0.38
C PHE A 114 -7.04 -7.33 1.06
N SER A 115 -8.11 -6.63 1.44
CA SER A 115 -8.11 -5.39 2.23
C SER A 115 -8.70 -5.62 3.62
N GLY A 116 -8.53 -4.63 4.50
CA GLY A 116 -9.08 -4.66 5.86
C GLY A 116 -8.12 -4.05 6.87
N GLY A 117 -8.56 -3.94 8.12
CA GLY A 117 -7.79 -3.35 9.20
C GLY A 117 -6.52 -4.12 9.58
N LYS A 118 -5.70 -3.53 10.44
CA LYS A 118 -4.52 -4.22 11.00
C LYS A 118 -4.96 -5.47 11.77
N GLY A 119 -4.34 -6.63 11.46
CA GLY A 119 -4.68 -7.90 12.10
C GLY A 119 -5.93 -8.59 11.53
N SER A 120 -6.53 -8.09 10.46
CA SER A 120 -7.71 -8.72 9.83
C SER A 120 -7.41 -10.04 9.10
N GLY A 121 -6.13 -10.38 8.90
CA GLY A 121 -5.70 -11.63 8.27
C GLY A 121 -5.37 -11.54 6.78
N LYS A 122 -5.27 -10.34 6.20
CA LYS A 122 -4.91 -10.13 4.77
C LYS A 122 -3.71 -10.95 4.32
N THR A 123 -2.57 -10.67 4.94
CA THR A 123 -1.29 -11.33 4.65
C THR A 123 -1.37 -12.84 4.84
N SER A 124 -2.01 -13.28 5.94
CA SER A 124 -2.14 -14.70 6.25
C SER A 124 -2.99 -15.43 5.22
N MET A 125 -4.10 -14.83 4.76
CA MET A 125 -4.94 -15.41 3.70
C MET A 125 -4.19 -15.48 2.37
N ALA A 126 -3.56 -14.40 1.95
CA ALA A 126 -2.80 -14.38 0.70
C ALA A 126 -1.69 -15.44 0.70
N TYR A 127 -0.91 -15.52 1.77
CA TYR A 127 0.14 -16.53 1.90
C TYR A 127 -0.39 -17.96 1.91
N LEU A 128 -1.44 -18.23 2.70
CA LEU A 128 -2.05 -19.56 2.74
C LEU A 128 -2.50 -20.04 1.36
N LEU A 129 -3.16 -19.15 0.61
CA LEU A 129 -3.64 -19.50 -0.72
C LEU A 129 -2.49 -19.73 -1.71
N SER A 130 -1.46 -18.90 -1.68
CA SER A 130 -0.28 -19.09 -2.54
C SER A 130 0.50 -20.37 -2.24
N MET A 131 0.42 -20.86 -0.99
CA MET A 131 1.07 -22.14 -0.60
C MET A 131 0.24 -23.39 -0.89
N LYS A 132 -1.09 -23.24 -1.00
CA LYS A 132 -1.99 -24.37 -1.21
C LYS A 132 -2.36 -24.61 -2.68
N TYR A 133 -2.29 -23.58 -3.50
CA TYR A 133 -2.75 -23.64 -4.89
C TYR A 133 -1.61 -23.23 -5.83
N ASP A 134 -1.16 -24.16 -6.65
CA ASP A 134 -0.02 -23.99 -7.57
C ASP A 134 -0.28 -22.94 -8.67
N ASP A 135 -1.55 -22.70 -9.01
CA ASP A 135 -1.98 -21.69 -9.99
C ASP A 135 -2.16 -20.29 -9.40
N VAL A 136 -1.87 -20.11 -8.10
CA VAL A 136 -2.00 -18.84 -7.37
C VAL A 136 -0.64 -18.33 -6.96
N LYS A 137 -0.32 -17.11 -7.37
CA LYS A 137 0.98 -16.48 -7.08
C LYS A 137 0.81 -15.23 -6.24
N LEU A 138 1.67 -15.03 -5.25
CA LEU A 138 1.67 -13.82 -4.43
C LEU A 138 2.24 -12.65 -5.23
N VAL A 139 1.51 -11.52 -5.27
CA VAL A 139 1.88 -10.31 -6.00
C VAL A 139 2.25 -9.18 -5.06
N ALA A 140 1.48 -8.99 -3.98
CA ALA A 140 1.71 -7.93 -3.01
C ALA A 140 1.38 -8.41 -1.61
N ASN A 141 2.12 -7.88 -0.62
CA ASN A 141 1.87 -8.15 0.79
C ASN A 141 1.27 -6.95 1.54
N ASP A 142 1.86 -5.78 1.39
CA ASP A 142 1.49 -4.55 2.13
C ASP A 142 1.18 -3.39 1.22
N TYR A 143 1.60 -3.48 -0.05
CA TYR A 143 1.45 -2.41 -0.99
C TYR A 143 1.26 -2.92 -2.41
N LEU A 144 0.19 -2.45 -3.04
CA LEU A 144 -0.17 -2.74 -4.43
C LEU A 144 -0.44 -1.43 -5.15
N GLU A 145 0.17 -1.21 -6.31
CA GLU A 145 -0.20 -0.16 -7.25
C GLU A 145 -0.89 -0.76 -8.46
N MET A 146 -2.10 -0.29 -8.71
CA MET A 146 -2.86 -0.74 -9.88
C MET A 146 -3.38 0.46 -10.68
N ARG A 147 -3.32 0.35 -12.00
CA ARG A 147 -3.94 1.28 -12.94
C ARG A 147 -5.32 0.76 -13.33
N ILE A 148 -6.33 1.62 -13.23
CA ILE A 148 -7.67 1.35 -13.73
C ILE A 148 -7.72 1.83 -15.18
N ASN A 149 -7.70 0.90 -16.12
CA ASN A 149 -7.69 1.20 -17.54
C ASN A 149 -9.09 1.63 -18.05
N ASP A 150 -9.14 2.19 -19.26
CA ASP A 150 -10.41 2.60 -19.89
C ASP A 150 -11.12 1.41 -20.57
N ASP A 151 -10.43 0.30 -20.77
CA ASP A 151 -10.91 -0.93 -21.42
C ASP A 151 -11.39 -2.01 -20.43
N GLU A 152 -11.88 -1.59 -19.26
CA GLU A 152 -12.41 -2.50 -18.22
C GLU A 152 -11.38 -3.54 -17.72
N THR A 153 -10.10 -3.22 -17.80
CA THR A 153 -9.02 -4.05 -17.26
C THR A 153 -8.24 -3.30 -16.19
N VAL A 154 -7.51 -4.05 -15.39
CA VAL A 154 -6.58 -3.50 -14.40
C VAL A 154 -5.17 -3.91 -14.74
N THR A 155 -4.23 -2.97 -14.63
CA THR A 155 -2.82 -3.27 -14.78
C THR A 155 -2.13 -3.15 -13.43
N ILE A 156 -1.47 -4.20 -12.97
CA ILE A 156 -0.58 -4.15 -11.82
C ILE A 156 0.67 -3.41 -12.26
N VAL A 157 0.91 -2.23 -11.68
CA VAL A 157 2.03 -1.36 -12.04
C VAL A 157 3.23 -1.61 -11.13
N ASN A 158 2.95 -1.87 -9.86
CA ASN A 158 3.98 -2.06 -8.85
C ASN A 158 3.44 -2.76 -7.60
N SER A 159 4.34 -3.35 -6.85
CA SER A 159 4.05 -3.91 -5.52
C SER A 159 5.25 -3.76 -4.60
N ASP A 160 5.09 -4.11 -3.33
CA ASP A 160 6.22 -4.22 -2.41
C ASP A 160 7.06 -5.46 -2.74
N TYR A 161 8.37 -5.29 -2.70
CA TYR A 161 9.35 -6.36 -2.96
C TYR A 161 9.88 -7.01 -1.69
N ASN A 162 9.17 -6.87 -0.59
CA ASN A 162 9.65 -7.45 0.65
C ASN A 162 9.42 -8.96 0.62
N SER A 163 10.49 -9.73 0.39
CA SER A 163 10.44 -11.20 0.38
C SER A 163 10.17 -11.79 1.77
N GLU A 164 10.30 -11.01 2.83
CA GLU A 164 9.97 -11.42 4.18
C GLU A 164 8.56 -10.99 4.56
N ILE A 165 7.73 -11.97 4.88
CA ILE A 165 6.38 -11.75 5.42
C ILE A 165 6.39 -11.99 6.92
N THR A 166 5.67 -11.13 7.66
CA THR A 166 5.48 -11.25 9.10
C THR A 166 4.04 -11.62 9.42
N PHE A 167 3.85 -12.72 10.16
CA PHE A 167 2.55 -13.15 10.66
C PHE A 167 2.44 -12.95 12.16
N ARG A 168 1.24 -12.68 12.63
CA ARG A 168 0.90 -12.86 14.03
C ARG A 168 0.69 -14.35 14.30
N SER A 169 1.41 -14.90 15.26
CA SER A 169 1.37 -16.34 15.62
C SER A 169 -0.05 -16.87 15.81
N HIS A 170 -0.88 -16.16 16.54
CA HIS A 170 -2.26 -16.57 16.80
C HIS A 170 -3.12 -16.58 15.52
N VAL A 171 -2.92 -15.64 14.61
CA VAL A 171 -3.67 -15.60 13.33
C VAL A 171 -3.30 -16.80 12.47
N LEU A 172 -2.01 -17.10 12.35
CA LEU A 172 -1.55 -18.24 11.57
C LEU A 172 -2.00 -19.58 12.20
N TYR A 173 -1.92 -19.70 13.53
CA TYR A 173 -2.36 -20.89 14.25
C TYR A 173 -3.85 -21.19 14.05
N ASP A 174 -4.69 -20.14 14.08
CA ASP A 174 -6.13 -20.27 13.87
C ASP A 174 -6.46 -20.56 12.40
N LEU A 175 -5.63 -20.08 11.48
CA LEU A 175 -5.82 -20.24 10.05
C LEU A 175 -5.42 -21.66 9.58
N ASP A 176 -4.22 -22.11 9.96
CA ASP A 176 -3.70 -23.43 9.58
C ASP A 176 -2.64 -23.92 10.59
N ARG A 177 -3.06 -24.86 11.46
CA ARG A 177 -2.17 -25.44 12.48
C ARG A 177 -0.99 -26.22 11.90
N LYS A 178 -1.16 -26.88 10.75
CA LYS A 178 -0.08 -27.63 10.10
C LYS A 178 1.00 -26.66 9.57
N LEU A 179 0.57 -25.59 8.92
CA LEU A 179 1.46 -24.55 8.45
C LEU A 179 2.14 -23.86 9.64
N TYR A 180 1.39 -23.54 10.70
CA TYR A 180 1.94 -22.96 11.93
C TYR A 180 3.05 -23.87 12.51
N LYS A 181 2.78 -25.16 12.69
CA LYS A 181 3.78 -26.14 13.18
C LYS A 181 5.01 -26.21 12.27
N LYS A 182 4.79 -26.20 10.94
CA LYS A 182 5.89 -26.22 9.94
C LYS A 182 6.81 -25.00 10.08
N LEU A 183 6.25 -23.80 10.31
CA LEU A 183 7.01 -22.55 10.39
C LEU A 183 7.64 -22.28 11.75
N THR A 184 7.02 -22.75 12.84
CA THR A 184 7.47 -22.46 14.22
C THR A 184 8.14 -23.62 14.92
N GLY A 185 7.93 -24.86 14.46
CA GLY A 185 8.30 -26.06 15.19
C GLY A 185 7.42 -26.38 16.42
N ASN A 186 6.45 -25.53 16.75
CA ASN A 186 5.61 -25.65 17.94
C ASN A 186 4.23 -26.22 17.61
N GLU A 187 3.67 -27.01 18.49
CA GLU A 187 2.29 -27.53 18.39
C GLU A 187 1.27 -26.60 19.03
N GLU A 188 1.68 -25.88 20.06
CA GLU A 188 0.84 -24.97 20.81
C GLU A 188 1.06 -23.51 20.39
N ASN A 189 -0.02 -22.72 20.45
CA ASN A 189 0.03 -21.32 20.10
C ASN A 189 0.85 -20.50 21.11
N VAL A 190 1.98 -19.97 20.68
CA VAL A 190 2.74 -19.00 21.44
C VAL A 190 2.17 -17.61 21.15
N PHE A 191 1.35 -17.09 22.06
CA PHE A 191 0.69 -15.80 21.93
C PHE A 191 1.69 -14.66 21.74
N ASN A 192 1.36 -13.71 20.83
CA ASN A 192 2.11 -12.48 20.55
C ASN A 192 3.51 -12.61 19.95
N GLN A 193 3.84 -13.73 19.36
CA GLN A 193 5.07 -13.87 18.60
C GLN A 193 4.86 -13.47 17.14
N ASP A 194 5.76 -12.68 16.58
CA ASP A 194 5.83 -12.43 15.15
C ASP A 194 6.63 -13.56 14.48
N ILE A 195 6.00 -14.24 13.52
CA ILE A 195 6.61 -15.31 12.73
C ILE A 195 7.00 -14.69 11.38
N LYS A 196 8.27 -14.81 11.05
CA LYS A 196 8.81 -14.31 9.78
C LYS A 196 9.12 -15.48 8.86
N THR A 197 8.79 -15.34 7.60
CA THR A 197 9.12 -16.32 6.56
C THR A 197 9.39 -15.62 5.23
N ASN A 198 10.28 -16.21 4.45
CA ASN A 198 10.53 -15.77 3.09
C ASN A 198 9.48 -16.35 2.15
N VAL A 199 9.10 -15.58 1.17
CA VAL A 199 8.14 -15.96 0.12
C VAL A 199 8.61 -15.49 -1.24
N ASP A 200 8.22 -16.23 -2.25
CA ASP A 200 8.46 -15.86 -3.64
C ASP A 200 7.29 -15.02 -4.14
N PHE A 201 7.60 -13.80 -4.54
CA PHE A 201 6.65 -12.92 -5.22
C PHE A 201 6.80 -13.03 -6.74
N VAL A 202 5.72 -12.72 -7.45
CA VAL A 202 5.82 -12.46 -8.89
C VAL A 202 6.75 -11.26 -9.10
N ASP A 203 7.79 -11.44 -9.90
CA ASP A 203 8.70 -10.34 -10.23
C ASP A 203 8.03 -9.37 -11.20
N LEU A 204 7.78 -8.15 -10.73
CA LEU A 204 7.20 -7.06 -11.51
C LEU A 204 8.26 -6.07 -12.03
N LYS A 205 9.56 -6.42 -11.92
CA LYS A 205 10.63 -5.46 -12.23
C LYS A 205 10.68 -5.04 -13.69
N GLU A 206 10.25 -5.90 -14.59
CA GLU A 206 10.39 -5.68 -16.04
C GLU A 206 9.05 -5.60 -16.78
N GLU A 207 7.94 -6.11 -16.21
CA GLU A 207 6.65 -6.18 -16.90
C GLU A 207 5.49 -5.81 -15.99
N THR A 208 4.58 -5.01 -16.54
CA THR A 208 3.27 -4.78 -15.93
C THR A 208 2.34 -5.94 -16.26
N ILE A 209 1.54 -6.38 -15.29
CA ILE A 209 0.60 -7.48 -15.48
C ILE A 209 -0.80 -6.94 -15.70
N LYS A 210 -1.39 -7.27 -16.85
CA LYS A 210 -2.78 -6.91 -17.17
C LYS A 210 -3.72 -8.00 -16.68
N CYS A 211 -4.71 -7.59 -15.88
CA CYS A 211 -5.74 -8.44 -15.30
C CYS A 211 -7.10 -8.10 -15.94
N GLU A 212 -7.87 -9.14 -16.27
CA GLU A 212 -9.20 -9.03 -16.88
C GLU A 212 -10.31 -9.09 -15.82
N LYS A 213 -9.99 -9.50 -14.60
CA LYS A 213 -10.92 -9.62 -13.48
C LYS A 213 -10.26 -9.24 -12.18
N VAL A 214 -11.01 -8.59 -11.29
CA VAL A 214 -10.59 -8.21 -9.95
C VAL A 214 -11.59 -8.73 -8.93
N SER A 215 -11.13 -9.59 -8.03
CA SER A 215 -11.89 -10.03 -6.87
C SER A 215 -11.30 -9.37 -5.62
N TRP A 216 -12.03 -8.39 -5.07
CA TRP A 216 -11.57 -7.58 -3.93
C TRP A 216 -12.34 -7.93 -2.67
N TYR A 217 -11.66 -8.52 -1.71
CA TYR A 217 -12.23 -8.99 -0.46
C TYR A 217 -11.76 -8.14 0.73
N TYR A 218 -12.72 -7.58 1.45
CA TYR A 218 -12.48 -7.02 2.78
C TYR A 218 -12.57 -8.13 3.81
N VAL A 219 -11.42 -8.61 4.29
CA VAL A 219 -11.35 -9.79 5.14
C VAL A 219 -11.41 -9.47 6.62
N GLY A 220 -12.11 -10.32 7.38
CA GLY A 220 -12.13 -10.36 8.83
C GLY A 220 -12.04 -11.78 9.35
N LEU A 221 -10.83 -12.24 9.69
CA LEU A 221 -10.65 -13.56 10.31
C LEU A 221 -11.18 -13.55 11.74
N GLY A 222 -12.02 -14.51 12.08
CA GLY A 222 -12.60 -14.68 13.42
C GLY A 222 -12.63 -16.13 13.83
N LYS A 223 -12.44 -16.40 15.16
CA LYS A 223 -12.40 -17.75 15.71
C LYS A 223 -13.75 -18.44 15.77
N THR A 224 -14.81 -17.68 15.94
CA THR A 224 -16.13 -18.17 16.34
C THR A 224 -17.27 -17.64 15.48
N SER A 225 -16.95 -16.84 14.48
CA SER A 225 -17.98 -16.23 13.63
C SER A 225 -18.50 -17.25 12.61
N LYS A 226 -19.80 -17.31 12.49
CA LYS A 226 -20.45 -17.89 11.33
C LYS A 226 -19.87 -17.24 10.08
N PHE A 227 -19.63 -18.01 9.04
CA PHE A 227 -19.19 -17.44 7.75
C PHE A 227 -20.26 -16.48 7.21
N GLU A 228 -19.81 -15.31 6.82
CA GLU A 228 -20.64 -14.27 6.21
C GLU A 228 -19.92 -13.70 5.00
N ALA A 229 -20.60 -13.63 3.88
CA ALA A 229 -20.16 -12.88 2.70
C ALA A 229 -21.24 -11.86 2.35
N THR A 230 -20.88 -10.58 2.32
CA THR A 230 -21.84 -9.50 2.05
C THR A 230 -21.29 -8.59 0.95
N LYS A 231 -22.20 -8.09 0.12
CA LYS A 231 -21.92 -6.99 -0.81
C LYS A 231 -22.45 -5.69 -0.20
N LYS A 232 -21.72 -4.63 -0.42
CA LYS A 232 -22.22 -3.28 -0.18
C LYS A 232 -22.52 -2.64 -1.54
N ASP A 233 -23.45 -1.73 -1.55
CA ASP A 233 -23.85 -1.01 -2.72
C ASP A 233 -23.96 0.51 -2.45
N GLY A 234 -24.23 1.27 -3.50
CA GLY A 234 -24.48 2.68 -3.43
C GLY A 234 -23.41 3.44 -2.63
N ILE A 235 -23.88 4.30 -1.75
CA ILE A 235 -23.01 5.21 -0.97
C ILE A 235 -22.11 4.48 0.02
N GLN A 236 -22.52 3.32 0.52
CA GLN A 236 -21.68 2.56 1.46
C GLN A 236 -20.42 2.02 0.75
N LEU A 237 -20.58 1.48 -0.45
CA LEU A 237 -19.46 1.01 -1.26
C LEU A 237 -18.53 2.18 -1.62
N GLN A 238 -19.10 3.32 -2.04
CA GLN A 238 -18.30 4.51 -2.35
C GLN A 238 -17.47 4.98 -1.16
N ILE A 239 -18.03 5.02 0.04
CA ILE A 239 -17.32 5.43 1.25
C ILE A 239 -16.16 4.47 1.56
N GLU A 240 -16.37 3.16 1.47
CA GLU A 240 -15.31 2.20 1.77
C GLU A 240 -14.18 2.27 0.72
N LEU A 241 -14.52 2.33 -0.56
CA LEU A 241 -13.52 2.50 -1.62
C LEU A 241 -12.76 3.82 -1.45
N TYR A 242 -13.45 4.90 -1.13
CA TYR A 242 -12.80 6.19 -0.88
C TYR A 242 -11.78 6.09 0.26
N LYS A 243 -12.12 5.44 1.38
CA LYS A 243 -11.20 5.24 2.51
C LYS A 243 -9.94 4.49 2.09
N GLU A 244 -10.08 3.45 1.29
CA GLU A 244 -8.93 2.66 0.83
C GLU A 244 -8.05 3.44 -0.15
N LEU A 245 -8.65 4.09 -1.14
CA LEU A 245 -7.93 4.79 -2.19
C LEU A 245 -7.22 6.06 -1.73
N VAL A 246 -7.73 6.73 -0.68
CA VAL A 246 -7.09 7.95 -0.13
C VAL A 246 -6.10 7.68 0.98
N GLN A 247 -5.97 6.45 1.41
CA GLN A 247 -5.19 6.09 2.61
C GLN A 247 -3.74 6.59 2.52
N TYR A 248 -3.11 6.49 1.37
CA TYR A 248 -1.74 6.99 1.15
C TYR A 248 -1.68 8.48 0.80
N LEU A 249 -2.75 9.07 0.29
CA LEU A 249 -2.82 10.50 -0.05
C LEU A 249 -3.12 11.37 1.17
N ARG A 250 -3.83 10.86 2.16
CA ARG A 250 -4.21 11.59 3.38
C ARG A 250 -3.26 11.41 4.57
N GLY A 251 -2.04 10.96 4.31
CA GLY A 251 -1.02 10.92 5.36
C GLY A 251 -1.30 9.90 6.47
N LYS A 252 -2.05 8.83 6.21
CA LYS A 252 -2.12 7.67 7.12
C LYS A 252 -0.75 6.98 7.25
N VAL A 253 0.16 7.36 6.40
CA VAL A 253 1.59 7.15 6.57
C VAL A 253 2.06 8.16 7.60
N VAL A 254 1.86 7.82 8.86
CA VAL A 254 2.33 8.61 9.99
C VAL A 254 3.82 8.76 9.83
N VAL A 255 4.25 9.98 9.60
CA VAL A 255 5.65 10.37 9.69
C VAL A 255 6.04 10.18 11.14
N ALA A 256 6.61 9.03 11.47
CA ALA A 256 7.21 8.82 12.77
C ALA A 256 8.52 9.60 12.80
N ILE A 257 8.43 10.89 13.04
CA ILE A 257 9.59 11.71 13.37
C ILE A 257 9.99 11.36 14.78
N LYS A 258 10.94 10.45 14.91
CA LYS A 258 11.64 10.24 16.18
C LYS A 258 12.77 11.24 16.24
N SER A 259 12.55 12.35 16.90
CA SER A 259 13.62 13.16 17.44
C SER A 259 13.62 12.99 18.96
N ASP A 260 14.78 12.74 19.53
CA ASP A 260 14.95 12.59 20.99
C ASP A 260 14.64 13.89 21.76
N ARG A 261 14.34 14.99 21.07
CA ARG A 261 14.18 16.31 21.65
C ARG A 261 12.89 17.05 21.30
N LYS A 262 12.11 16.60 20.31
CA LYS A 262 10.81 17.22 19.95
C LYS A 262 9.77 16.18 19.62
N THR A 263 8.56 16.40 20.08
CA THR A 263 7.43 15.49 19.87
C THR A 263 6.95 15.53 18.40
N LEU A 264 6.36 14.45 17.93
CA LEU A 264 5.73 14.24 16.62
C LEU A 264 4.82 15.39 16.13
N ALA A 265 4.37 16.26 17.04
CA ALA A 265 3.49 17.39 16.74
C ALA A 265 4.17 18.50 15.90
N ASP A 266 5.49 18.54 15.85
CA ASP A 266 6.22 19.63 15.20
C ASP A 266 6.33 19.49 13.69
N TYR A 267 6.04 18.29 13.13
CA TYR A 267 6.09 18.01 11.69
C TYR A 267 4.83 17.28 11.21
N TYR A 268 3.70 17.84 11.48
CA TYR A 268 2.46 17.34 10.89
C TYR A 268 2.42 17.74 9.40
N ILE A 269 2.42 16.74 8.52
CA ILE A 269 2.16 16.99 7.11
C ILE A 269 0.68 17.30 6.98
N ASP A 270 0.35 18.56 6.76
CA ASP A 270 -1.01 18.93 6.40
C ASP A 270 -1.38 18.31 5.07
N SER A 271 -2.15 17.23 5.14
CA SER A 271 -2.62 16.51 3.95
C SER A 271 -3.47 17.41 3.03
N ASN A 272 -4.05 18.50 3.55
CA ASN A 272 -4.87 19.41 2.74
C ASN A 272 -4.03 20.11 1.66
N GLY A 273 -2.74 20.34 1.90
CA GLY A 273 -1.84 20.89 0.89
C GLY A 273 -1.52 19.91 -0.24
N PHE A 274 -1.50 18.60 0.05
CA PHE A 274 -1.18 17.55 -0.93
C PHE A 274 -2.42 16.96 -1.61
N PHE A 275 -3.57 16.99 -0.94
CA PHE A 275 -4.81 16.41 -1.40
C PHE A 275 -5.93 17.45 -1.36
N GLY A 276 -6.17 18.09 -2.48
CA GLY A 276 -7.20 19.11 -2.64
C GLY A 276 -8.46 18.60 -3.35
N GLU A 277 -9.29 19.54 -3.79
CA GLU A 277 -10.54 19.25 -4.49
C GLU A 277 -10.32 18.51 -5.82
N ALA A 278 -9.25 18.84 -6.54
CA ALA A 278 -8.93 18.21 -7.82
C ALA A 278 -8.62 16.73 -7.67
N GLU A 279 -7.82 16.38 -6.67
CA GLU A 279 -7.49 15.00 -6.33
C GLU A 279 -8.73 14.26 -5.84
N GLY A 280 -9.57 14.89 -5.02
CA GLY A 280 -10.85 14.34 -4.57
C GLY A 280 -11.77 13.98 -5.73
N LYS A 281 -11.96 14.89 -6.68
CA LYS A 281 -12.75 14.65 -7.91
C LYS A 281 -12.16 13.49 -8.73
N ARG A 282 -10.83 13.38 -8.79
CA ARG A 282 -10.17 12.29 -9.52
C ARG A 282 -10.43 10.94 -8.88
N ILE A 283 -10.31 10.85 -7.54
CA ILE A 283 -10.62 9.63 -6.79
C ILE A 283 -12.07 9.20 -7.03
N PHE A 284 -13.03 10.12 -6.97
CA PHE A 284 -14.43 9.78 -7.23
C PHE A 284 -14.66 9.24 -8.65
N ARG A 285 -13.96 9.77 -9.67
CA ARG A 285 -14.01 9.20 -11.03
C ARG A 285 -13.47 7.77 -11.10
N ILE A 286 -12.40 7.48 -10.36
CA ILE A 286 -11.84 6.11 -10.25
C ILE A 286 -12.83 5.20 -9.55
N ILE A 287 -13.46 5.65 -8.44
CA ILE A 287 -14.49 4.90 -7.73
C ILE A 287 -15.68 4.59 -8.65
N ASP A 288 -16.15 5.57 -9.40
CA ASP A 288 -17.24 5.39 -10.34
C ASP A 288 -16.90 4.37 -11.44
N LYS A 289 -15.65 4.35 -11.93
CA LYS A 289 -15.19 3.31 -12.86
C LYS A 289 -15.25 1.92 -12.19
N ILE A 290 -14.67 1.77 -11.02
CA ILE A 290 -14.63 0.49 -10.27
C ILE A 290 -16.04 -0.04 -10.01
N ILE A 291 -17.00 0.83 -9.67
CA ILE A 291 -18.39 0.42 -9.35
C ILE A 291 -19.16 0.00 -10.60
N LYS A 292 -18.90 0.65 -11.73
CA LYS A 292 -19.62 0.39 -12.99
C LYS A 292 -19.02 -0.74 -13.82
N ASP A 293 -17.82 -1.16 -13.50
CA ASP A 293 -17.06 -2.16 -14.23
C ASP A 293 -17.40 -3.57 -13.71
N ASP A 294 -18.03 -4.39 -14.52
CA ASP A 294 -18.43 -5.76 -14.20
C ASP A 294 -17.24 -6.70 -13.95
N SER A 295 -16.03 -6.29 -14.31
CA SER A 295 -14.81 -7.02 -13.99
C SER A 295 -14.47 -7.00 -12.50
N PHE A 296 -15.03 -6.05 -11.73
CA PHE A 296 -14.82 -5.93 -10.29
C PHE A 296 -15.89 -6.65 -9.48
N ARG A 297 -15.46 -7.57 -8.63
CA ARG A 297 -16.26 -8.17 -7.57
C ARG A 297 -15.73 -7.72 -6.22
N ILE A 298 -16.52 -6.96 -5.46
CA ILE A 298 -16.11 -6.40 -4.16
C ILE A 298 -17.02 -6.92 -3.06
N GLU A 299 -16.43 -7.59 -2.06
CA GLU A 299 -17.18 -8.27 -1.02
C GLU A 299 -16.51 -8.18 0.35
N TRP A 300 -17.33 -8.18 1.40
CA TRP A 300 -16.90 -8.26 2.80
C TRP A 300 -17.08 -9.70 3.26
N VAL A 301 -15.98 -10.35 3.63
CA VAL A 301 -15.97 -11.76 4.04
C VAL A 301 -15.45 -11.88 5.47
N ARG A 302 -16.23 -12.55 6.31
CA ARG A 302 -15.89 -12.84 7.70
C ARG A 302 -16.09 -14.31 7.98
N GLY A 303 -15.26 -14.89 8.84
CA GLY A 303 -15.37 -16.30 9.21
C GLY A 303 -14.04 -16.92 9.56
N GLN A 304 -14.03 -18.25 9.64
CA GLN A 304 -12.81 -18.99 9.79
C GLN A 304 -12.01 -19.01 8.49
N GLY A 305 -10.69 -19.12 8.60
CA GLY A 305 -9.80 -19.06 7.44
C GLY A 305 -10.13 -20.09 6.35
N THR A 306 -10.50 -21.32 6.75
CA THR A 306 -10.88 -22.38 5.81
C THR A 306 -12.18 -22.11 5.07
N GLU A 307 -13.12 -21.40 5.68
CA GLU A 307 -14.40 -21.03 5.03
C GLU A 307 -14.16 -19.90 4.02
N ILE A 308 -13.37 -18.89 4.41
CA ILE A 308 -12.98 -17.80 3.51
C ILE A 308 -12.16 -18.34 2.34
N GLU A 309 -11.21 -19.25 2.58
CA GLU A 309 -10.43 -19.93 1.55
C GLU A 309 -11.33 -20.59 0.50
N ARG A 310 -12.28 -21.43 0.96
CA ARG A 310 -13.23 -22.10 0.07
C ARG A 310 -14.07 -21.14 -0.75
N TYR A 311 -14.50 -20.06 -0.12
CA TYR A 311 -15.30 -19.02 -0.78
C TYR A 311 -14.51 -18.30 -1.86
N VAL A 312 -13.31 -17.81 -1.52
CA VAL A 312 -12.44 -17.06 -2.43
C VAL A 312 -12.02 -17.91 -3.63
N MET A 313 -11.69 -19.17 -3.39
CA MET A 313 -11.23 -20.08 -4.45
C MET A 313 -12.36 -20.70 -5.28
N GLY A 314 -13.63 -20.37 -5.00
CA GLY A 314 -14.77 -20.86 -5.75
C GLY A 314 -15.04 -22.35 -5.55
N ALA A 315 -14.46 -22.97 -4.52
CA ALA A 315 -14.83 -24.30 -4.10
C ALA A 315 -16.25 -24.22 -3.53
N SER A 316 -17.25 -24.52 -4.37
CA SER A 316 -18.67 -24.42 -4.08
C SER A 316 -19.03 -25.21 -2.82
N CYS A 317 -19.07 -24.55 -1.68
CA CYS A 317 -19.99 -24.95 -0.65
C CYS A 317 -21.33 -24.32 -0.99
N ILE A 318 -22.16 -25.05 -1.72
CA ILE A 318 -23.60 -24.84 -1.74
C ILE A 318 -24.06 -25.16 -0.32
N ILE A 319 -23.99 -24.17 0.56
CA ILE A 319 -24.84 -24.18 1.75
C ILE A 319 -26.11 -23.51 1.26
N GLN A 320 -27.05 -24.34 0.78
CA GLN A 320 -28.44 -23.97 0.69
C GLN A 320 -28.87 -23.57 2.10
N ILE A 321 -29.24 -22.30 2.24
CA ILE A 321 -30.03 -21.79 3.39
C ILE A 321 -31.49 -22.10 3.13
#